data_a421d395e479e90b8e49902d35e3feaa
#
_entry.id   a421d395e479e90b8e49902d35e3feaa
#
_cell.length_a   1.000
_cell.length_b   1.000
_cell.length_c   1.000
_cell.angle_alpha   90.00
_cell.angle_beta   90.00
_cell.angle_gamma   90.00
#
_symmetry.space_group_name_H-M   'P 1'
#
loop_
_entity.id
_entity.type
_entity.pdbx_description
1 polymer ?
#
loop_
_entity_poly.entity_id
_entity_poly.type
_entity_poly.pdbx_seq_one_letter_code
_entity_poly.pdbx_strand_id
1 'polypeptide(L)'
;QRQMCIRDRGEGEYLRTAACAKHFAVHSGPEEKRHYFDAKVSMKELWETYLPQFEACVREGKVEAVMGAYNRTNGEPCCAHSYLMVEVLRKQWGFQGHYVSDCWAIRDFHEHHKVTDRPEESVRLALEMGCDVNCGCTYQKILNAYEEGLISKELLQKSAIRLFTTRFLLGMFDETEYDHIPYEVVECREHIELSIEAACKSVVL
;
A
#
# COMPACT_ATOMS: atom_id res chain seq x y z
N GLN A 1 -2.32 -9.51 16.97
CA GLN A 1 -3.68 -9.90 17.44
C GLN A 1 -4.66 -8.73 17.43
N ARG A 2 -4.32 -7.56 17.98
CA ARG A 2 -5.25 -6.40 18.04
C ARG A 2 -5.66 -5.86 16.65
N GLN A 3 -4.73 -5.82 15.69
CA GLN A 3 -5.05 -5.42 14.30
C GLN A 3 -5.94 -6.45 13.61
N MET A 4 -5.77 -7.74 13.90
CA MET A 4 -6.64 -8.80 13.41
C MET A 4 -8.08 -8.62 13.92
N CYS A 5 -8.26 -8.30 15.20
CA CYS A 5 -9.60 -8.07 15.77
C CYS A 5 -10.31 -6.84 15.18
N ILE A 6 -9.58 -5.77 14.83
CA ILE A 6 -10.16 -4.56 14.20
C ILE A 6 -10.56 -4.85 12.75
N ARG A 7 -9.75 -5.64 12.03
CA ARG A 7 -10.02 -6.02 10.65
C ARG A 7 -11.10 -7.08 10.53
N ASP A 8 -11.18 -7.99 11.50
CA ASP A 8 -12.05 -9.15 11.44
C ASP A 8 -13.51 -8.77 11.28
N ARG A 9 -14.25 -9.66 10.64
CA ARG A 9 -15.67 -9.49 10.28
C ARG A 9 -16.59 -9.30 11.49
N GLY A 10 -16.11 -9.60 12.72
CA GLY A 10 -16.95 -9.65 13.90
C GLY A 10 -18.02 -10.72 13.72
N GLU A 11 -19.28 -10.35 13.91
CA GLU A 11 -20.44 -11.21 13.61
C GLU A 11 -20.96 -11.05 12.18
N GLY A 12 -20.37 -10.11 11.40
CA GLY A 12 -20.79 -9.77 10.05
C GLY A 12 -20.07 -10.55 8.95
N GLU A 13 -20.63 -10.47 7.76
CA GLU A 13 -20.08 -11.10 6.54
C GLU A 13 -18.84 -10.37 5.99
N TYR A 14 -18.77 -9.05 6.17
CA TYR A 14 -17.75 -8.16 5.61
C TYR A 14 -16.63 -7.84 6.61
N LEU A 15 -15.47 -7.48 6.06
CA LEU A 15 -14.40 -6.90 6.85
C LEU A 15 -14.83 -5.52 7.38
N ARG A 16 -14.51 -5.22 8.63
CA ARG A 16 -14.71 -3.87 9.20
C ARG A 16 -13.75 -2.84 8.65
N THR A 17 -12.54 -3.25 8.31
CA THR A 17 -11.50 -2.40 7.72
C THR A 17 -10.45 -3.25 7.02
N ALA A 18 -9.77 -2.66 6.05
CA ALA A 18 -8.65 -3.28 5.34
C ALA A 18 -7.33 -2.74 5.91
N ALA A 19 -6.54 -3.61 6.55
CA ALA A 19 -5.25 -3.24 7.10
C ALA A 19 -4.20 -3.13 5.98
N CYS A 20 -3.32 -2.12 6.07
CA CYS A 20 -2.21 -1.90 5.15
C CYS A 20 -0.87 -1.88 5.90
N ALA A 21 0.03 -2.81 5.56
CA ALA A 21 1.38 -2.83 6.10
C ALA A 21 2.27 -1.84 5.34
N LYS A 22 2.98 -0.94 6.07
CA LYS A 22 3.80 0.12 5.44
C LYS A 22 5.01 0.51 6.28
N HIS A 23 6.03 1.07 5.68
CA HIS A 23 6.26 1.25 4.24
C HIS A 23 7.24 0.20 3.74
N PHE A 24 6.83 -0.63 2.79
CA PHE A 24 7.56 -1.82 2.36
C PHE A 24 8.68 -1.44 1.39
N ALA A 25 9.93 -1.79 1.66
CA ALA A 25 10.36 -2.55 2.82
C ALA A 25 11.43 -1.81 3.65
N VAL A 26 12.40 -1.17 3.03
CA VAL A 26 13.52 -0.48 3.68
C VAL A 26 13.23 1.02 3.66
N HIS A 27 12.32 1.44 4.51
CA HIS A 27 11.96 2.86 4.67
C HIS A 27 12.85 3.49 5.73
N SER A 28 14.06 3.88 5.32
CA SER A 28 15.11 4.37 6.23
C SER A 28 15.99 5.35 5.50
N GLY A 29 16.03 6.58 5.97
CA GLY A 29 16.85 7.64 5.40
C GLY A 29 16.47 9.00 5.96
N PRO A 30 17.28 10.05 5.73
CA PRO A 30 16.90 11.40 6.12
C PRO A 30 15.60 11.82 5.44
N GLU A 31 14.67 12.41 6.20
CA GLU A 31 13.36 12.82 5.71
C GLU A 31 13.45 13.74 4.48
N GLU A 32 14.40 14.67 4.46
CA GLU A 32 14.66 15.57 3.34
C GLU A 32 15.08 14.88 2.04
N LYS A 33 15.56 13.62 2.14
CA LYS A 33 16.05 12.83 1.00
C LYS A 33 15.10 11.69 0.58
N ARG A 34 13.94 11.57 1.19
CA ARG A 34 13.03 10.42 0.97
C ARG A 34 12.74 10.14 -0.52
N HIS A 35 12.65 11.16 -1.35
CA HIS A 35 12.40 11.03 -2.78
C HIS A 35 13.62 10.63 -3.62
N TYR A 36 14.83 10.77 -3.09
CA TYR A 36 16.09 10.51 -3.80
C TYR A 36 16.87 9.34 -3.23
N PHE A 37 16.60 8.98 -1.98
CA PHE A 37 17.40 8.03 -1.23
C PHE A 37 17.40 6.65 -1.88
N ASP A 38 18.55 6.00 -1.83
CA ASP A 38 18.73 4.60 -2.24
C ASP A 38 19.33 3.83 -1.06
N ALA A 39 18.47 3.11 -0.33
CA ALA A 39 18.88 2.30 0.80
C ALA A 39 19.74 1.13 0.32
N LYS A 40 21.01 1.08 0.76
CA LYS A 40 21.90 -0.03 0.49
C LYS A 40 21.88 -0.99 1.66
N VAL A 41 21.40 -2.20 1.41
CA VAL A 41 21.28 -3.25 2.42
C VAL A 41 21.78 -4.57 1.87
N SER A 42 22.45 -5.36 2.70
CA SER A 42 22.79 -6.73 2.39
C SER A 42 21.55 -7.64 2.45
N MET A 43 21.62 -8.81 1.81
CA MET A 43 20.56 -9.81 1.92
C MET A 43 20.34 -10.24 3.36
N LYS A 44 21.39 -10.32 4.16
CA LYS A 44 21.29 -10.67 5.59
C LYS A 44 20.49 -9.62 6.35
N GLU A 45 20.83 -8.34 6.24
CA GLU A 45 20.11 -7.25 6.91
C GLU A 45 18.64 -7.19 6.44
N LEU A 46 18.41 -7.40 5.14
CA LEU A 46 17.06 -7.43 4.59
C LEU A 46 16.19 -8.48 5.27
N TRP A 47 16.69 -9.72 5.38
CA TRP A 47 15.94 -10.84 5.95
C TRP A 47 15.93 -10.88 7.49
N GLU A 48 16.92 -10.32 8.16
CA GLU A 48 16.98 -10.35 9.62
C GLU A 48 16.33 -9.11 10.27
N THR A 49 16.25 -7.99 9.54
CA THR A 49 15.80 -6.71 10.12
C THR A 49 14.55 -6.14 9.45
N TYR A 50 14.52 -6.10 8.11
CA TYR A 50 13.51 -5.31 7.38
C TYR A 50 12.29 -6.12 6.91
N LEU A 51 12.42 -7.41 6.68
CA LEU A 51 11.34 -8.25 6.18
C LEU A 51 10.50 -8.97 7.23
N PRO A 52 10.99 -9.36 8.41
CA PRO A 52 10.25 -10.24 9.34
C PRO A 52 8.89 -9.66 9.77
N GLN A 53 8.81 -8.35 10.06
CA GLN A 53 7.56 -7.70 10.47
C GLN A 53 6.53 -7.66 9.34
N PHE A 54 6.97 -7.51 8.09
CA PHE A 54 6.08 -7.56 6.93
C PHE A 54 5.61 -8.98 6.64
N GLU A 55 6.50 -9.97 6.78
CA GLU A 55 6.13 -11.38 6.67
C GLU A 55 5.05 -11.75 7.68
N ALA A 56 5.21 -11.37 8.95
CA ALA A 56 4.19 -11.57 9.97
C ALA A 56 2.87 -10.85 9.64
N CYS A 57 2.91 -9.61 9.16
CA CYS A 57 1.72 -8.89 8.71
C CYS A 57 0.99 -9.62 7.58
N VAL A 58 1.72 -10.17 6.61
CA VAL A 58 1.13 -10.88 5.46
C VAL A 58 0.65 -12.28 5.85
N ARG A 59 1.53 -13.11 6.46
CA ARG A 59 1.23 -14.51 6.70
C ARG A 59 0.33 -14.76 7.89
N GLU A 60 0.53 -14.01 8.98
CA GLU A 60 -0.23 -14.16 10.22
C GLU A 60 -1.35 -13.12 10.32
N GLY A 61 -1.02 -11.83 10.10
CA GLY A 61 -1.95 -10.72 10.13
C GLY A 61 -2.93 -10.68 8.96
N LYS A 62 -2.67 -11.39 7.84
CA LYS A 62 -3.52 -11.44 6.64
C LYS A 62 -3.94 -10.04 6.17
N VAL A 63 -2.99 -9.10 6.11
CA VAL A 63 -3.27 -7.73 5.64
C VAL A 63 -3.80 -7.73 4.20
N GLU A 64 -4.74 -6.83 3.91
CA GLU A 64 -5.36 -6.70 2.59
C GLU A 64 -4.55 -5.81 1.64
N ALA A 65 -3.67 -4.97 2.19
CA ALA A 65 -2.83 -4.09 1.41
C ALA A 65 -1.39 -4.04 1.92
N VAL A 66 -0.48 -3.73 1.02
CA VAL A 66 0.90 -3.36 1.34
C VAL A 66 1.23 -2.07 0.61
N MET A 67 1.83 -1.11 1.29
CA MET A 67 2.26 0.16 0.71
C MET A 67 3.77 0.19 0.54
N GLY A 68 4.24 0.52 -0.67
CA GLY A 68 5.65 0.71 -0.96
C GLY A 68 6.21 2.00 -0.40
N ALA A 69 7.49 2.00 -0.03
CA ALA A 69 8.19 3.20 0.41
C ALA A 69 8.54 4.13 -0.77
N TYR A 70 8.85 5.39 -0.48
CA TYR A 70 9.28 6.37 -1.47
C TYR A 70 10.61 6.02 -2.12
N ASN A 71 11.56 5.59 -1.29
CA ASN A 71 12.95 5.42 -1.68
C ASN A 71 13.18 4.21 -2.59
N ARG A 72 14.38 4.16 -3.16
CA ARG A 72 14.92 2.94 -3.76
C ARG A 72 15.52 2.04 -2.67
N THR A 73 15.56 0.76 -2.96
CA THR A 73 16.34 -0.23 -2.20
C THR A 73 17.25 -0.95 -3.18
N ASN A 74 18.54 -0.90 -2.95
CA ASN A 74 19.57 -1.50 -3.82
C ASN A 74 19.42 -1.12 -5.32
N GLY A 75 18.98 0.12 -5.59
CA GLY A 75 18.86 0.67 -6.95
C GLY A 75 17.43 0.62 -7.53
N GLU A 76 16.55 -0.26 -7.04
CA GLU A 76 15.17 -0.35 -7.53
C GLU A 76 14.19 0.44 -6.66
N PRO A 77 13.22 1.19 -7.23
CA PRO A 77 12.16 1.84 -6.48
C PRO A 77 11.34 0.84 -5.69
N CYS A 78 11.03 1.10 -4.43
CA CYS A 78 10.21 0.18 -3.61
C CYS A 78 8.81 -0.06 -4.20
N CYS A 79 8.26 0.91 -4.94
CA CYS A 79 6.98 0.76 -5.64
C CYS A 79 7.07 0.04 -7.01
N ALA A 80 8.26 -0.44 -7.38
CA ALA A 80 8.48 -1.25 -8.58
C ALA A 80 9.67 -2.23 -8.40
N HIS A 81 9.85 -2.74 -7.20
CA HIS A 81 11.01 -3.57 -6.87
C HIS A 81 10.77 -5.03 -7.23
N SER A 82 11.51 -5.53 -8.21
CA SER A 82 11.34 -6.88 -8.76
C SER A 82 11.49 -7.97 -7.68
N TYR A 83 12.53 -7.94 -6.90
CA TYR A 83 12.77 -8.93 -5.85
C TYR A 83 11.76 -8.82 -4.70
N LEU A 84 11.57 -7.62 -4.14
CA LEU A 84 10.71 -7.45 -2.96
C LEU A 84 9.23 -7.70 -3.28
N MET A 85 8.72 -7.16 -4.39
CA MET A 85 7.29 -7.27 -4.71
C MET A 85 6.95 -8.61 -5.35
N VAL A 86 7.78 -9.07 -6.31
CA VAL A 86 7.46 -10.29 -7.09
C VAL A 86 7.94 -11.54 -6.38
N GLU A 87 9.23 -11.62 -6.05
CA GLU A 87 9.79 -12.85 -5.48
C GLU A 87 9.40 -13.04 -4.01
N VAL A 88 9.58 -12.01 -3.18
CA VAL A 88 9.32 -12.12 -1.74
C VAL A 88 7.83 -12.03 -1.44
N LEU A 89 7.22 -10.87 -1.72
CA LEU A 89 5.83 -10.60 -1.31
C LEU A 89 4.83 -11.54 -2.00
N ARG A 90 4.88 -11.65 -3.33
CA ARG A 90 3.90 -12.44 -4.10
C ARG A 90 4.19 -13.93 -4.09
N LYS A 91 5.45 -14.35 -4.42
CA LYS A 91 5.76 -15.78 -4.57
C LYS A 91 6.04 -16.47 -3.24
N GLN A 92 6.94 -15.90 -2.40
CA GLN A 92 7.33 -16.59 -1.17
C GLN A 92 6.28 -16.47 -0.07
N TRP A 93 5.68 -15.27 0.11
CA TRP A 93 4.69 -15.05 1.17
C TRP A 93 3.25 -15.30 0.72
N GLY A 94 3.01 -15.41 -0.59
CA GLY A 94 1.69 -15.70 -1.14
C GLY A 94 0.68 -14.57 -1.00
N PHE A 95 1.14 -13.31 -0.93
CA PHE A 95 0.27 -12.14 -0.78
C PHE A 95 -0.69 -11.99 -1.97
N GLN A 96 -1.99 -11.94 -1.69
CA GLN A 96 -3.05 -11.85 -2.70
C GLN A 96 -3.69 -10.46 -2.79
N GLY A 97 -3.55 -9.64 -1.75
CA GLY A 97 -4.13 -8.30 -1.68
C GLY A 97 -3.54 -7.30 -2.69
N HIS A 98 -3.96 -6.05 -2.65
CA HIS A 98 -3.45 -5.03 -3.54
C HIS A 98 -2.21 -4.33 -2.97
N TYR A 99 -1.34 -3.86 -3.87
CA TYR A 99 -0.17 -3.06 -3.54
C TYR A 99 -0.43 -1.59 -3.91
N VAL A 100 -0.18 -0.69 -2.98
CA VAL A 100 -0.38 0.74 -3.19
C VAL A 100 0.96 1.50 -3.12
N SER A 101 1.14 2.51 -3.95
CA SER A 101 2.30 3.40 -3.82
C SER A 101 2.12 4.34 -2.63
N ASP A 102 3.23 4.80 -2.04
CA ASP A 102 3.17 6.03 -1.25
C ASP A 102 2.79 7.22 -2.15
N CYS A 103 2.34 8.33 -1.55
CA CYS A 103 1.85 9.48 -2.28
C CYS A 103 2.95 10.08 -3.17
N TRP A 104 2.69 10.13 -4.48
CA TRP A 104 3.62 10.61 -5.52
C TRP A 104 4.84 9.70 -5.80
N ALA A 105 5.02 8.58 -5.10
CA ALA A 105 6.21 7.73 -5.23
C ALA A 105 6.46 7.19 -6.64
N ILE A 106 5.41 6.96 -7.45
CA ILE A 106 5.59 6.55 -8.87
C ILE A 106 6.11 7.69 -9.73
N ARG A 107 5.79 8.94 -9.39
CA ARG A 107 6.36 10.12 -10.05
C ARG A 107 7.87 10.20 -9.86
N ASP A 108 8.36 9.78 -8.71
CA ASP A 108 9.78 9.77 -8.41
C ASP A 108 10.61 8.92 -9.39
N PHE A 109 10.03 7.92 -10.05
CA PHE A 109 10.73 7.06 -11.00
C PHE A 109 11.38 7.87 -12.15
N HIS A 110 10.66 8.83 -12.71
CA HIS A 110 11.15 9.70 -13.78
C HIS A 110 11.69 11.05 -13.28
N GLU A 111 11.17 11.60 -12.18
CA GLU A 111 11.63 12.90 -11.70
C GLU A 111 12.90 12.83 -10.86
N HIS A 112 13.01 11.84 -9.96
CA HIS A 112 14.06 11.78 -8.95
C HIS A 112 14.98 10.56 -9.07
N HIS A 113 14.40 9.37 -9.22
CA HIS A 113 15.18 8.13 -9.30
C HIS A 113 15.88 7.95 -10.64
N LYS A 114 15.34 8.55 -11.71
CA LYS A 114 15.85 8.44 -13.08
C LYS A 114 15.97 6.98 -13.57
N VAL A 115 15.01 6.14 -13.17
CA VAL A 115 14.89 4.75 -13.64
C VAL A 115 13.97 4.62 -14.84
N THR A 116 13.21 5.67 -15.15
CA THR A 116 12.42 5.85 -16.37
C THR A 116 12.58 7.28 -16.86
N ASP A 117 12.29 7.54 -18.13
CA ASP A 117 12.47 8.87 -18.74
C ASP A 117 11.18 9.71 -18.67
N ARG A 118 10.01 9.04 -18.67
CA ARG A 118 8.70 9.72 -18.73
C ARG A 118 7.62 9.01 -17.91
N PRO A 119 6.49 9.70 -17.61
CA PRO A 119 5.43 9.16 -16.77
C PRO A 119 4.81 7.86 -17.28
N GLU A 120 4.62 7.70 -18.60
CA GLU A 120 4.03 6.50 -19.20
C GLU A 120 4.88 5.25 -18.95
N GLU A 121 6.20 5.40 -18.98
CA GLU A 121 7.13 4.32 -18.64
C GLU A 121 7.11 3.99 -17.14
N SER A 122 6.94 5.00 -16.30
CA SER A 122 6.77 4.81 -14.85
C SER A 122 5.48 4.06 -14.53
N VAL A 123 4.39 4.35 -15.25
CA VAL A 123 3.11 3.61 -15.19
C VAL A 123 3.34 2.15 -15.56
N ARG A 124 4.00 1.88 -16.70
CA ARG A 124 4.33 0.54 -17.14
C ARG A 124 5.11 -0.22 -16.08
N LEU A 125 6.24 0.32 -15.65
CA LEU A 125 7.13 -0.32 -14.69
C LEU A 125 6.41 -0.65 -13.37
N ALA A 126 5.64 0.29 -12.83
CA ALA A 126 4.90 0.09 -11.59
C ALA A 126 3.84 -1.02 -11.73
N LEU A 127 3.04 -1.01 -12.81
CA LEU A 127 2.01 -2.01 -13.05
C LEU A 127 2.61 -3.41 -13.32
N GLU A 128 3.68 -3.51 -14.10
CA GLU A 128 4.37 -4.78 -14.37
C GLU A 128 4.88 -5.43 -13.08
N MET A 129 5.41 -4.64 -12.15
CA MET A 129 5.87 -5.14 -10.85
C MET A 129 4.71 -5.37 -9.85
N GLY A 130 3.49 -4.94 -10.19
CA GLY A 130 2.29 -5.21 -9.39
C GLY A 130 1.94 -4.14 -8.38
N CYS A 131 2.31 -2.89 -8.62
CA CYS A 131 1.76 -1.73 -7.91
C CYS A 131 0.38 -1.43 -8.48
N ASP A 132 -0.66 -1.84 -7.77
CA ASP A 132 -2.03 -1.85 -8.26
C ASP A 132 -2.72 -0.49 -8.13
N VAL A 133 -2.31 0.31 -7.13
CA VAL A 133 -2.93 1.61 -6.80
C VAL A 133 -1.87 2.69 -6.68
N ASN A 134 -2.11 3.83 -7.32
CA ASN A 134 -1.27 5.01 -7.21
C ASN A 134 -1.90 6.07 -6.29
N CYS A 135 -1.23 6.41 -5.21
CA CYS A 135 -1.51 7.63 -4.46
C CYS A 135 -0.80 8.80 -5.17
N GLY A 136 -1.56 9.59 -5.93
CA GLY A 136 -1.05 10.67 -6.77
C GLY A 136 -1.66 10.67 -8.17
N CYS A 137 -1.03 11.35 -9.13
CA CYS A 137 -1.61 11.55 -10.46
C CYS A 137 -0.91 10.77 -11.60
N THR A 138 0.16 10.02 -11.34
CA THR A 138 0.93 9.36 -12.42
C THR A 138 0.07 8.35 -13.19
N TYR A 139 -0.83 7.65 -12.51
CA TYR A 139 -1.76 6.72 -13.18
C TYR A 139 -2.84 7.38 -14.04
N GLN A 140 -2.97 8.70 -14.05
CA GLN A 140 -3.76 9.42 -15.07
C GLN A 140 -3.17 9.23 -16.48
N LYS A 141 -1.90 8.78 -16.58
CA LYS A 141 -1.22 8.44 -17.82
C LYS A 141 -1.43 7.00 -18.30
N ILE A 142 -2.27 6.21 -17.60
CA ILE A 142 -2.56 4.82 -17.98
C ILE A 142 -3.11 4.74 -19.41
N LEU A 143 -4.04 5.64 -19.79
CA LEU A 143 -4.64 5.62 -21.11
C LEU A 143 -3.58 5.89 -22.20
N ASN A 144 -2.73 6.88 -22.00
CA ASN A 144 -1.62 7.16 -22.91
C ASN A 144 -0.69 5.95 -23.04
N ALA A 145 -0.29 5.35 -21.90
CA ALA A 145 0.58 4.15 -21.90
C ALA A 145 -0.06 2.95 -22.64
N TYR A 146 -1.38 2.81 -22.53
CA TYR A 146 -2.13 1.78 -23.24
C TYR A 146 -2.19 2.04 -24.75
N GLU A 147 -2.51 3.26 -25.17
CA GLU A 147 -2.54 3.67 -26.58
C GLU A 147 -1.18 3.55 -27.27
N GLU A 148 -0.10 3.78 -26.53
CA GLU A 148 1.28 3.56 -27.00
C GLU A 148 1.71 2.08 -27.00
N GLY A 149 0.87 1.17 -26.51
CA GLY A 149 1.18 -0.26 -26.43
C GLY A 149 2.19 -0.63 -25.34
N LEU A 150 2.45 0.26 -24.37
CA LEU A 150 3.38 0.00 -23.27
C LEU A 150 2.79 -0.94 -22.22
N ILE A 151 1.47 -0.97 -22.08
CA ILE A 151 0.75 -1.84 -21.13
C ILE A 151 -0.41 -2.55 -21.83
N SER A 152 -0.77 -3.73 -21.35
CA SER A 152 -1.88 -4.51 -21.89
C SER A 152 -3.15 -4.36 -21.03
N LYS A 153 -4.30 -4.70 -21.63
CA LYS A 153 -5.58 -4.74 -20.92
C LYS A 153 -5.57 -5.77 -19.79
N GLU A 154 -4.92 -6.90 -20.00
CA GLU A 154 -4.81 -7.99 -19.01
C GLU A 154 -4.03 -7.53 -17.78
N LEU A 155 -2.99 -6.70 -17.95
CA LEU A 155 -2.22 -6.13 -16.86
C LEU A 155 -3.10 -5.21 -16.00
N LEU A 156 -3.90 -4.34 -16.64
CA LEU A 156 -4.85 -3.48 -15.95
C LEU A 156 -5.94 -4.26 -15.23
N GLN A 157 -6.50 -5.29 -15.87
CA GLN A 157 -7.51 -6.16 -15.25
C GLN A 157 -6.96 -6.85 -14.01
N LYS A 158 -5.72 -7.35 -14.04
CA LYS A 158 -5.08 -7.98 -12.89
C LYS A 158 -4.98 -7.06 -11.69
N SER A 159 -4.58 -5.80 -11.89
CA SER A 159 -4.51 -4.79 -10.82
C SER A 159 -5.90 -4.41 -10.32
N ALA A 160 -6.86 -4.22 -11.23
CA ALA A 160 -8.24 -3.92 -10.87
C ALA A 160 -8.88 -5.04 -10.03
N ILE A 161 -8.69 -6.31 -10.40
CA ILE A 161 -9.19 -7.46 -9.65
C ILE A 161 -8.69 -7.42 -8.20
N ARG A 162 -7.40 -7.19 -7.97
CA ARG A 162 -6.85 -7.14 -6.61
C ARG A 162 -7.46 -6.01 -5.77
N LEU A 163 -7.58 -4.81 -6.35
CA LEU A 163 -8.17 -3.67 -5.67
C LEU A 163 -9.66 -3.90 -5.37
N PHE A 164 -10.42 -4.33 -6.37
CA PHE A 164 -11.87 -4.54 -6.21
C PHE A 164 -12.18 -5.72 -5.30
N THR A 165 -11.35 -6.76 -5.25
CA THR A 165 -11.49 -7.84 -4.27
C THR A 165 -11.54 -7.30 -2.84
N THR A 166 -10.63 -6.40 -2.47
CA THR A 166 -10.65 -5.76 -1.15
C THR A 166 -11.95 -4.96 -0.93
N ARG A 167 -12.44 -4.26 -1.95
CA ARG A 167 -13.69 -3.49 -1.85
C ARG A 167 -14.91 -4.39 -1.67
N PHE A 168 -14.96 -5.54 -2.37
CA PHE A 168 -16.00 -6.55 -2.14
C PHE A 168 -15.93 -7.12 -0.72
N LEU A 169 -14.74 -7.42 -0.22
CA LEU A 169 -14.56 -7.89 1.15
C LEU A 169 -15.01 -6.88 2.21
N LEU A 170 -14.99 -5.59 1.89
CA LEU A 170 -15.48 -4.50 2.75
C LEU A 170 -16.98 -4.23 2.60
N GLY A 171 -17.69 -4.95 1.73
CA GLY A 171 -19.12 -4.73 1.47
C GLY A 171 -19.43 -3.41 0.74
N MET A 172 -18.46 -2.78 0.08
CA MET A 172 -18.64 -1.44 -0.51
C MET A 172 -19.62 -1.38 -1.70
N PHE A 173 -20.12 -2.52 -2.16
CA PHE A 173 -21.07 -2.62 -3.27
C PHE A 173 -22.46 -3.09 -2.82
N ASP A 174 -22.63 -3.36 -1.53
CA ASP A 174 -23.86 -3.81 -0.92
C ASP A 174 -24.35 -2.78 0.11
N GLU A 175 -25.62 -2.80 0.42
CA GLU A 175 -26.16 -1.97 1.50
C GLU A 175 -25.78 -2.58 2.85
N THR A 176 -25.16 -1.79 3.71
CA THR A 176 -24.67 -2.21 5.03
C THR A 176 -25.27 -1.34 6.13
N GLU A 177 -25.15 -1.78 7.39
CA GLU A 177 -25.55 -0.98 8.56
C GLU A 177 -24.83 0.37 8.65
N TYR A 178 -23.65 0.52 8.02
CA TYR A 178 -22.86 1.74 8.03
C TYR A 178 -23.41 2.82 7.10
N ASP A 179 -24.19 2.45 6.07
CA ASP A 179 -24.76 3.39 5.10
C ASP A 179 -25.85 4.29 5.71
N HIS A 180 -26.38 3.87 6.86
CA HIS A 180 -27.40 4.62 7.60
C HIS A 180 -26.84 5.52 8.70
N ILE A 181 -25.51 5.56 8.88
CA ILE A 181 -24.88 6.43 9.88
C ILE A 181 -24.95 7.88 9.38
N PRO A 182 -25.68 8.77 10.08
CA PRO A 182 -25.83 10.14 9.63
C PRO A 182 -24.56 10.96 9.85
N TYR A 183 -24.38 12.01 9.06
CA TYR A 183 -23.19 12.86 9.12
C TYR A 183 -22.99 13.54 10.49
N GLU A 184 -24.06 13.80 11.21
CA GLU A 184 -24.06 14.41 12.56
C GLU A 184 -23.31 13.58 13.60
N VAL A 185 -23.02 12.30 13.32
CA VAL A 185 -22.16 11.46 14.18
C VAL A 185 -20.70 11.90 14.14
N VAL A 186 -20.29 12.57 13.04
CA VAL A 186 -18.92 13.13 12.93
C VAL A 186 -18.78 14.26 13.96
N GLU A 187 -17.75 14.16 14.80
CA GLU A 187 -17.49 15.11 15.89
C GLU A 187 -18.65 15.26 16.92
N CYS A 188 -19.46 14.22 17.06
CA CYS A 188 -20.45 14.23 18.12
C CYS A 188 -19.78 14.32 19.51
N ARG A 189 -20.53 14.70 20.51
CA ARG A 189 -20.02 14.91 21.87
C ARG A 189 -19.25 13.72 22.41
N GLU A 190 -19.78 12.52 22.20
CA GLU A 190 -19.18 11.26 22.66
C GLU A 190 -17.81 11.02 22.01
N HIS A 191 -17.65 11.34 20.71
CA HIS A 191 -16.38 11.21 20.01
C HIS A 191 -15.35 12.25 20.49
N ILE A 192 -15.78 13.47 20.78
CA ILE A 192 -14.90 14.51 21.34
C ILE A 192 -14.42 14.11 22.74
N GLU A 193 -15.32 13.66 23.62
CA GLU A 193 -14.99 13.19 24.97
C GLU A 193 -14.02 12.01 24.93
N LEU A 194 -14.23 11.03 24.05
CA LEU A 194 -13.32 9.90 23.85
C LEU A 194 -11.94 10.34 23.35
N SER A 195 -11.89 11.31 22.43
CA SER A 195 -10.65 11.87 21.93
C SER A 195 -9.83 12.55 23.03
N ILE A 196 -10.48 13.33 23.90
CA ILE A 196 -9.86 13.98 25.05
C ILE A 196 -9.34 12.92 26.04
N GLU A 197 -10.15 11.90 26.36
CA GLU A 197 -9.74 10.81 27.23
C GLU A 197 -8.51 10.07 26.70
N ALA A 198 -8.50 9.75 25.39
CA ALA A 198 -7.36 9.11 24.73
C ALA A 198 -6.11 9.96 24.80
N ALA A 199 -6.23 11.27 24.54
CA ALA A 199 -5.14 12.21 24.65
C ALA A 199 -4.57 12.28 26.08
N CYS A 200 -5.42 12.40 27.09
CA CYS A 200 -5.00 12.41 28.49
C CYS A 200 -4.28 11.11 28.89
N LYS A 201 -4.79 9.95 28.47
CA LYS A 201 -4.17 8.65 28.77
C LYS A 201 -2.88 8.38 27.99
N SER A 202 -2.60 9.09 26.89
CA SER A 202 -1.40 8.95 26.09
C SER A 202 -0.20 9.72 26.63
N VAL A 203 -0.42 10.67 27.53
CA VAL A 203 0.66 11.45 28.16
C VAL A 203 1.44 10.58 29.14
N VAL A 204 2.76 10.48 28.92
CA VAL A 204 3.71 9.76 29.79
C VAL A 204 4.69 10.78 30.36
N LEU A 205 4.85 10.78 31.68
CA LEU A 205 5.83 11.61 32.41
C LEU A 205 7.14 10.86 32.57
#